data_950e08afc4dd06d3b701d10ef084394c
#
_entry.id   950e08afc4dd06d3b701d10ef084394c
#
_cell.length_a   1.000
_cell.length_b   1.000
_cell.length_c   1.000
_cell.angle_alpha   90.00
_cell.angle_beta   90.00
_cell.angle_gamma   90.00
#
_symmetry.space_group_name_H-M   'P 1'
#
loop_
_entity.id
_entity.type
_entity.pdbx_description
1 polymer ?
#
loop_
_entity_poly.entity_id
_entity_poly.type
_entity_poly.pdbx_seq_one_letter_code
_entity_poly.pdbx_strand_id
1 'polypeptide(L)'
;TLSRLGRSQVETLVEKVTSDKALPSEVVKQIMNKTDGVPLFVEELTKTVVESGLLREVDGHYELRSPLPPLAIPSTHQDSLMARLDRLAPVKELAQLGATLGREFSYDLLHAVSALDESSLQQELRQLVEVELLYQRGLPPQATYLFKHALIQDTAYQSLLKSKRQQYHQQIAQVLEARFS
;
A
#
# COMPACT_ATOMS: atom_id res chain seq x y z
N THR A 1 21.85 2.23 8.50
CA THR A 1 20.85 2.35 9.58
C THR A 1 19.94 3.55 9.38
N LEU A 2 18.65 3.31 9.29
CA LEU A 2 17.68 4.38 9.21
C LEU A 2 17.60 5.05 10.58
N SER A 3 17.94 6.34 10.63
CA SER A 3 17.80 7.12 11.84
C SER A 3 16.34 7.38 12.17
N ARG A 4 15.99 7.31 13.43
CA ARG A 4 14.64 7.65 13.87
C ARG A 4 14.46 9.17 13.82
N LEU A 5 13.28 9.59 13.40
CA LEU A 5 12.97 11.01 13.29
C LEU A 5 12.58 11.58 14.65
N GLY A 6 13.01 12.81 14.92
CA GLY A 6 12.52 13.58 16.06
C GLY A 6 11.12 14.13 15.75
N ARG A 7 10.49 14.72 16.77
CA ARG A 7 9.11 15.24 16.66
C ARG A 7 8.93 16.22 15.51
N SER A 8 9.82 17.21 15.37
CA SER A 8 9.72 18.22 14.31
C SER A 8 9.87 17.60 12.91
N GLN A 9 10.73 16.59 12.79
CA GLN A 9 10.94 15.86 11.53
C GLN A 9 9.74 15.01 11.17
N VAL A 10 9.09 14.38 12.17
CA VAL A 10 7.85 13.64 11.97
C VAL A 10 6.74 14.58 11.49
N GLU A 11 6.60 15.74 12.13
CA GLU A 11 5.61 16.75 11.73
C GLU A 11 5.83 17.19 10.28
N THR A 12 7.08 17.42 9.89
CA THR A 12 7.44 17.80 8.51
C THR A 12 7.08 16.69 7.52
N LEU A 13 7.38 15.44 7.85
CA LEU A 13 7.07 14.30 6.99
C LEU A 13 5.56 14.13 6.86
N VAL A 14 4.81 14.25 7.95
CA VAL A 14 3.35 14.18 7.95
C VAL A 14 2.77 15.27 7.03
N GLU A 15 3.27 16.50 7.11
CA GLU A 15 2.84 17.59 6.23
C GLU A 15 3.07 17.28 4.76
N LYS A 16 4.20 16.70 4.42
CA LYS A 16 4.50 16.29 3.03
C LYS A 16 3.52 15.23 2.53
N VAL A 17 3.21 14.25 3.38
CA VAL A 17 2.29 13.17 3.01
C VAL A 17 0.88 13.70 2.81
N THR A 18 0.48 14.71 3.59
CA THR A 18 -0.86 15.29 3.55
C THR A 18 -0.98 16.48 2.60
N SER A 19 0.02 16.74 1.77
CA SER A 19 0.05 17.87 0.82
C SER A 19 -0.09 19.22 1.54
N ASP A 20 0.67 19.40 2.61
CA ASP A 20 0.73 20.61 3.44
C ASP A 20 -0.55 20.90 4.24
N LYS A 21 -1.42 19.91 4.40
CA LYS A 21 -2.61 20.03 5.24
C LYS A 21 -2.29 19.56 6.66
N ALA A 22 -2.56 20.39 7.63
CA ALA A 22 -2.26 20.08 9.03
C ALA A 22 -3.20 19.00 9.57
N LEU A 23 -2.63 18.04 10.31
CA LEU A 23 -3.40 17.04 11.06
C LEU A 23 -3.65 17.57 12.48
N PRO A 24 -4.73 17.11 13.15
CA PRO A 24 -4.93 17.41 14.57
C PRO A 24 -3.72 17.00 15.40
N SER A 25 -3.35 17.80 16.38
CA SER A 25 -2.17 17.52 17.22
C SER A 25 -2.27 16.17 17.94
N GLU A 26 -3.48 15.76 18.31
CA GLU A 26 -3.75 14.46 18.92
C GLU A 26 -3.36 13.30 17.98
N VAL A 27 -3.67 13.45 16.70
CA VAL A 27 -3.35 12.45 15.68
C VAL A 27 -1.84 12.36 15.45
N VAL A 28 -1.18 13.52 15.30
CA VAL A 28 0.28 13.59 15.14
C VAL A 28 0.99 12.93 16.32
N LYS A 29 0.51 13.20 17.54
CA LYS A 29 1.05 12.61 18.77
C LYS A 29 0.92 11.08 18.76
N GLN A 30 -0.22 10.56 18.34
CA GLN A 30 -0.44 9.11 18.20
C GLN A 30 0.47 8.50 17.15
N ILE A 31 0.63 9.16 16.02
CA ILE A 31 1.54 8.70 14.96
C ILE A 31 2.97 8.63 15.51
N MET A 32 3.42 9.68 16.18
CA MET A 32 4.75 9.70 16.77
C MET A 32 4.96 8.55 17.76
N ASN A 33 4.01 8.36 18.67
CA ASN A 33 4.10 7.32 19.69
C ASN A 33 4.11 5.90 19.10
N LYS A 34 3.29 5.65 18.09
CA LYS A 34 3.15 4.30 17.50
C LYS A 34 4.26 3.95 16.54
N THR A 35 4.83 4.96 15.87
CA THR A 35 5.89 4.73 14.87
C THR A 35 7.28 4.79 15.47
N ASP A 36 7.41 5.39 16.64
CA ASP A 36 8.70 5.65 17.31
C ASP A 36 9.69 6.37 16.37
N GLY A 37 9.17 7.18 15.45
CA GLY A 37 9.96 7.98 14.54
C GLY A 37 10.57 7.22 13.36
N VAL A 38 10.16 5.97 13.11
CA VAL A 38 10.63 5.21 11.95
C VAL A 38 10.01 5.81 10.67
N PRO A 39 10.83 6.38 9.75
CA PRO A 39 10.29 7.17 8.63
C PRO A 39 9.27 6.45 7.76
N LEU A 40 9.55 5.21 7.37
CA LEU A 40 8.63 4.45 6.52
C LEU A 40 7.29 4.21 7.22
N PHE A 41 7.33 3.90 8.51
CA PHE A 41 6.11 3.68 9.29
C PHE A 41 5.33 4.99 9.47
N VAL A 42 6.01 6.11 9.69
CA VAL A 42 5.37 7.44 9.77
C VAL A 42 4.59 7.72 8.48
N GLU A 43 5.23 7.53 7.34
CA GLU A 43 4.63 7.75 6.02
C GLU A 43 3.40 6.86 5.83
N GLU A 44 3.54 5.56 6.04
CA GLU A 44 2.46 4.60 5.81
C GLU A 44 1.31 4.76 6.80
N LEU A 45 1.61 5.01 8.07
CA LEU A 45 0.58 5.22 9.07
C LEU A 45 -0.19 6.51 8.82
N THR A 46 0.49 7.58 8.39
CA THR A 46 -0.17 8.84 8.03
C THR A 46 -1.16 8.62 6.89
N LYS A 47 -0.73 7.92 5.84
CA LYS A 47 -1.62 7.58 4.71
C LYS A 47 -2.83 6.77 5.17
N THR A 48 -2.60 5.80 6.03
CA THR A 48 -3.67 4.95 6.58
C THR A 48 -4.69 5.79 7.34
N VAL A 49 -4.24 6.71 8.17
CA VAL A 49 -5.12 7.58 8.96
C VAL A 49 -5.95 8.50 8.06
N VAL A 50 -5.30 9.10 7.05
CA VAL A 50 -6.01 9.98 6.10
C VAL A 50 -7.07 9.21 5.32
N GLU A 51 -6.77 7.99 4.90
CA GLU A 51 -7.70 7.14 4.14
C GLU A 51 -8.81 6.52 5.00
N SER A 52 -8.66 6.52 6.32
CA SER A 52 -9.54 5.78 7.23
C SER A 52 -10.95 6.33 7.40
N GLY A 53 -11.17 7.60 7.03
CA GLY A 53 -12.43 8.27 7.31
C GLY A 53 -12.53 8.85 8.71
N LEU A 54 -11.50 8.74 9.54
CA LEU A 54 -11.45 9.36 10.87
C LEU A 54 -11.38 10.88 10.81
N LEU A 55 -10.88 11.43 9.73
CA LEU A 55 -10.63 12.84 9.52
C LEU A 55 -11.52 13.40 8.42
N ARG A 56 -11.84 14.70 8.53
CA ARG A 56 -12.47 15.46 7.45
C ARG A 56 -11.61 16.65 7.13
N GLU A 57 -11.60 17.05 5.87
CA GLU A 57 -10.87 18.23 5.42
C GLU A 57 -11.74 19.48 5.60
N VAL A 58 -11.20 20.48 6.30
CA VAL A 58 -11.88 21.75 6.56
C VAL A 58 -10.87 22.88 6.35
N ASP A 59 -11.14 23.78 5.39
CA ASP A 59 -10.32 24.98 5.13
C ASP A 59 -8.81 24.70 5.03
N GLY A 60 -8.45 23.62 4.32
CA GLY A 60 -7.04 23.29 4.06
C GLY A 60 -6.34 22.57 5.22
N HIS A 61 -7.09 22.10 6.20
CA HIS A 61 -6.53 21.26 7.26
C HIS A 61 -7.49 20.10 7.57
N TYR A 62 -7.02 19.14 8.37
CA TYR A 62 -7.84 17.98 8.77
C TYR A 62 -8.33 18.15 10.20
N GLU A 63 -9.58 17.74 10.43
CA GLU A 63 -10.18 17.70 11.76
C GLU A 63 -10.74 16.30 12.03
N LEU A 64 -10.72 15.88 13.30
CA LEU A 64 -11.37 14.65 13.71
C LEU A 64 -12.88 14.76 13.59
N ARG A 65 -13.52 13.75 13.01
CA ARG A 65 -14.99 13.68 12.89
C ARG A 65 -15.66 13.39 14.22
N SER A 66 -14.93 12.68 15.09
CA SER A 66 -15.39 12.25 16.41
C SER A 66 -14.17 12.03 17.29
N PRO A 67 -14.37 11.89 18.64
CA PRO A 67 -13.24 11.54 19.50
C PRO A 67 -12.52 10.30 19.00
N LEU A 68 -11.18 10.32 19.03
CA LEU A 68 -10.34 9.24 18.51
C LEU A 68 -10.46 7.99 19.38
N PRO A 69 -10.98 6.87 18.85
CA PRO A 69 -11.03 5.63 19.61
C PRO A 69 -9.62 5.09 19.91
N PRO A 70 -9.41 4.41 21.07
CA PRO A 70 -8.08 3.95 21.46
C PRO A 70 -7.36 3.04 20.46
N LEU A 71 -8.08 2.23 19.69
CA LEU A 71 -7.52 1.28 18.73
C LEU A 71 -7.75 1.68 17.27
N ALA A 72 -8.13 2.95 17.02
CA ALA A 72 -8.44 3.41 15.66
C ALA A 72 -7.21 3.51 14.76
N ILE A 73 -6.03 3.72 15.35
CA ILE A 73 -4.77 3.85 14.61
C ILE A 73 -3.96 2.57 14.76
N PRO A 74 -3.57 1.92 13.64
CA PRO A 74 -2.78 0.68 13.71
C PRO A 74 -1.49 0.85 14.50
N SER A 75 -1.09 -0.19 15.23
CA SER A 75 0.07 -0.14 16.11
C SER A 75 1.36 -0.64 15.47
N THR A 76 1.26 -1.36 14.34
CA THR A 76 2.42 -1.87 13.62
C THR A 76 2.39 -1.43 12.18
N HIS A 77 3.58 -1.38 11.56
CA HIS A 77 3.71 -1.06 10.14
C HIS A 77 2.93 -2.05 9.27
N GLN A 78 3.01 -3.34 9.61
CA GLN A 78 2.29 -4.39 8.89
C GLN A 78 0.77 -4.19 9.00
N ASP A 79 0.27 -3.88 10.19
CA ASP A 79 -1.16 -3.62 10.40
C ASP A 79 -1.62 -2.39 9.61
N SER A 80 -0.78 -1.36 9.52
CA SER A 80 -1.05 -0.17 8.72
C SER A 80 -1.19 -0.52 7.24
N LEU A 81 -0.26 -1.29 6.71
CA LEU A 81 -0.31 -1.72 5.30
C LEU A 81 -1.50 -2.64 5.02
N MET A 82 -1.81 -3.55 5.96
CA MET A 82 -2.99 -4.42 5.83
C MET A 82 -4.28 -3.61 5.78
N ALA A 83 -4.41 -2.60 6.63
CA ALA A 83 -5.59 -1.73 6.62
C ALA A 83 -5.75 -1.02 5.28
N ARG A 84 -4.65 -0.56 4.69
CA ARG A 84 -4.68 0.07 3.38
C ARG A 84 -5.10 -0.91 2.28
N LEU A 85 -4.54 -2.11 2.30
CA LEU A 85 -4.89 -3.15 1.33
C LEU A 85 -6.36 -3.55 1.45
N ASP A 86 -6.86 -3.70 2.66
CA ASP A 86 -8.26 -4.10 2.91
C ASP A 86 -9.26 -3.08 2.35
N ARG A 87 -8.91 -1.80 2.36
CA ARG A 87 -9.76 -0.75 1.80
C ARG A 87 -9.83 -0.77 0.29
N LEU A 88 -8.87 -1.41 -0.36
CA LEU A 88 -8.82 -1.49 -1.83
C LEU A 88 -9.62 -2.66 -2.39
N ALA A 89 -10.25 -3.44 -1.52
CA ALA A 89 -11.11 -4.62 -1.79
C ALA A 89 -10.83 -5.38 -3.09
N PRO A 90 -11.41 -5.06 -4.27
CA PRO A 90 -11.15 -5.86 -5.48
C PRO A 90 -9.71 -5.74 -5.98
N VAL A 91 -9.07 -4.60 -5.77
CA VAL A 91 -7.69 -4.34 -6.21
C VAL A 91 -6.68 -5.05 -5.32
N LYS A 92 -7.07 -5.38 -4.09
CA LYS A 92 -6.24 -6.15 -3.15
C LYS A 92 -5.80 -7.49 -3.75
N GLU A 93 -6.70 -8.20 -4.43
CA GLU A 93 -6.38 -9.49 -5.06
C GLU A 93 -5.28 -9.34 -6.10
N LEU A 94 -5.32 -8.27 -6.89
CA LEU A 94 -4.30 -8.00 -7.89
C LEU A 94 -2.94 -7.73 -7.22
N ALA A 95 -2.93 -6.96 -6.14
CA ALA A 95 -1.71 -6.70 -5.37
C ALA A 95 -1.14 -8.01 -4.80
N GLN A 96 -1.99 -8.90 -4.30
CA GLN A 96 -1.60 -10.21 -3.79
C GLN A 96 -0.99 -11.09 -4.89
N LEU A 97 -1.59 -11.09 -6.07
CA LEU A 97 -1.06 -11.84 -7.21
C LEU A 97 0.30 -11.28 -7.65
N GLY A 98 0.42 -9.96 -7.76
CA GLY A 98 1.68 -9.30 -8.07
C GLY A 98 2.76 -9.62 -7.03
N ALA A 99 2.41 -9.64 -5.75
CA ALA A 99 3.33 -10.01 -4.67
C ALA A 99 3.84 -11.45 -4.81
N THR A 100 3.00 -12.34 -5.33
CA THR A 100 3.38 -13.74 -5.59
C THR A 100 4.35 -13.85 -6.76
N LEU A 101 4.23 -12.97 -7.75
CA LEU A 101 5.17 -12.90 -8.87
C LEU A 101 6.56 -12.41 -8.44
N GLY A 102 6.61 -11.52 -7.47
CA GLY A 102 7.85 -10.98 -6.94
C GLY A 102 7.74 -9.49 -6.63
N ARG A 103 8.86 -8.89 -6.27
CA ARG A 103 8.90 -7.46 -5.99
C ARG A 103 8.73 -6.62 -7.26
N GLU A 104 9.17 -7.15 -8.38
CA GLU A 104 9.05 -6.52 -9.70
C GLU A 104 8.42 -7.52 -10.65
N PHE A 105 7.48 -7.07 -11.47
CA PHE A 105 6.79 -7.93 -12.43
C PHE A 105 6.37 -7.16 -13.66
N SER A 106 6.29 -7.86 -14.80
CA SER A 106 5.86 -7.24 -16.05
C SER A 106 4.35 -7.21 -16.17
N TYR A 107 3.82 -6.21 -16.86
CA TYR A 107 2.41 -6.14 -17.24
C TYR A 107 1.98 -7.41 -17.97
N ASP A 108 2.79 -7.82 -18.93
CA ASP A 108 2.49 -8.96 -19.78
C ASP A 108 2.31 -10.27 -18.98
N LEU A 109 3.21 -10.53 -18.05
CA LEU A 109 3.10 -11.71 -17.19
C LEU A 109 1.89 -11.62 -16.26
N LEU A 110 1.67 -10.46 -15.65
CA LEU A 110 0.52 -10.25 -14.79
C LEU A 110 -0.80 -10.44 -15.55
N HIS A 111 -0.88 -9.91 -16.76
CA HIS A 111 -2.06 -10.08 -17.62
C HIS A 111 -2.32 -11.55 -17.91
N ALA A 112 -1.27 -12.31 -18.24
CA ALA A 112 -1.40 -13.73 -18.53
C ALA A 112 -1.87 -14.54 -17.33
N VAL A 113 -1.47 -14.17 -16.12
CA VAL A 113 -1.79 -14.92 -14.91
C VAL A 113 -3.12 -14.48 -14.29
N SER A 114 -3.48 -13.20 -14.41
CA SER A 114 -4.61 -12.61 -13.68
C SER A 114 -5.99 -12.98 -14.24
N ALA A 115 -6.07 -13.40 -15.48
CA ALA A 115 -7.34 -13.68 -16.18
C ALA A 115 -8.26 -12.46 -16.30
N LEU A 116 -7.75 -11.25 -16.02
CA LEU A 116 -8.50 -10.00 -16.21
C LEU A 116 -8.37 -9.52 -17.65
N ASP A 117 -9.40 -8.83 -18.16
CA ASP A 117 -9.29 -8.16 -19.44
C ASP A 117 -8.35 -6.94 -19.31
N GLU A 118 -7.83 -6.46 -20.44
CA GLU A 118 -6.85 -5.36 -20.44
C GLU A 118 -7.38 -4.09 -19.76
N SER A 119 -8.64 -3.74 -20.02
CA SER A 119 -9.25 -2.54 -19.46
C SER A 119 -9.31 -2.60 -17.94
N SER A 120 -9.80 -3.71 -17.39
CA SER A 120 -9.89 -3.91 -15.95
C SER A 120 -8.50 -3.94 -15.30
N LEU A 121 -7.57 -4.67 -15.91
CA LEU A 121 -6.22 -4.79 -15.39
C LEU A 121 -5.51 -3.43 -15.33
N GLN A 122 -5.60 -2.65 -16.40
CA GLN A 122 -4.97 -1.33 -16.45
C GLN A 122 -5.58 -0.37 -15.42
N GLN A 123 -6.90 -0.43 -15.23
CA GLN A 123 -7.59 0.39 -14.25
C GLN A 123 -7.17 0.05 -12.83
N GLU A 124 -7.11 -1.24 -12.50
CA GLU A 124 -6.70 -1.68 -11.16
C GLU A 124 -5.23 -1.37 -10.88
N LEU A 125 -4.35 -1.57 -11.86
CA LEU A 125 -2.93 -1.19 -11.73
C LEU A 125 -2.75 0.30 -11.53
N ARG A 126 -3.53 1.10 -12.25
CA ARG A 126 -3.50 2.56 -12.09
C ARG A 126 -3.90 2.95 -10.66
N GLN A 127 -4.91 2.31 -10.10
CA GLN A 127 -5.31 2.52 -8.71
C GLN A 127 -4.16 2.22 -7.74
N LEU A 128 -3.46 1.10 -7.93
CA LEU A 128 -2.33 0.73 -7.07
C LEU A 128 -1.18 1.73 -7.17
N VAL A 129 -0.94 2.29 -8.35
CA VAL A 129 0.06 3.34 -8.54
C VAL A 129 -0.38 4.66 -7.88
N GLU A 130 -1.64 5.04 -8.03
CA GLU A 130 -2.18 6.28 -7.45
C GLU A 130 -2.13 6.28 -5.93
N VAL A 131 -2.38 5.13 -5.29
CA VAL A 131 -2.27 5.01 -3.83
C VAL A 131 -0.84 4.72 -3.37
N GLU A 132 0.11 4.76 -4.28
CA GLU A 132 1.55 4.65 -4.00
C GLU A 132 1.99 3.31 -3.40
N LEU A 133 1.32 2.23 -3.77
CA LEU A 133 1.76 0.88 -3.43
C LEU A 133 2.71 0.31 -4.48
N LEU A 134 2.56 0.76 -5.74
CA LEU A 134 3.40 0.35 -6.86
C LEU A 134 4.02 1.55 -7.57
N TYR A 135 5.22 1.35 -8.11
CA TYR A 135 5.81 2.22 -9.13
C TYR A 135 5.59 1.60 -10.50
N GLN A 136 5.41 2.43 -11.50
CA GLN A 136 5.26 2.00 -12.89
C GLN A 136 6.43 2.53 -13.73
N ARG A 137 7.03 1.64 -14.51
CA ARG A 137 8.04 2.00 -15.51
C ARG A 137 7.48 1.66 -16.88
N GLY A 138 7.48 2.64 -17.77
CA GLY A 138 6.94 2.49 -19.11
C GLY A 138 5.41 2.50 -19.15
N LEU A 139 4.87 2.18 -20.29
CA LEU A 139 3.41 2.14 -20.52
C LEU A 139 2.99 0.74 -20.97
N PRO A 140 1.77 0.30 -20.58
CA PRO A 140 1.26 -0.98 -21.08
C PRO A 140 1.23 -1.00 -22.60
N PRO A 141 1.51 -2.16 -23.23
CA PRO A 141 1.74 -3.48 -22.63
C PRO A 141 3.18 -3.78 -22.22
N GLN A 142 4.12 -2.84 -22.39
CA GLN A 142 5.54 -3.03 -22.04
C GLN A 142 5.89 -2.56 -20.63
N ALA A 143 4.89 -2.14 -19.85
CA ALA A 143 5.13 -1.62 -18.50
C ALA A 143 5.68 -2.69 -17.55
N THR A 144 6.49 -2.23 -16.61
CA THR A 144 6.98 -3.02 -15.49
C THR A 144 6.51 -2.34 -14.21
N TYR A 145 6.12 -3.12 -13.23
CA TYR A 145 5.63 -2.63 -11.94
C TYR A 145 6.54 -3.13 -10.82
N LEU A 146 6.74 -2.27 -9.84
CA LEU A 146 7.63 -2.53 -8.71
C LEU A 146 6.91 -2.11 -7.43
N PHE A 147 6.90 -2.98 -6.42
CA PHE A 147 6.38 -2.59 -5.12
C PHE A 147 7.24 -1.48 -4.54
N LYS A 148 6.59 -0.44 -4.01
CA LYS A 148 7.29 0.73 -3.48
C LYS A 148 8.28 0.35 -2.38
N HIS A 149 7.91 -0.62 -1.54
CA HIS A 149 8.77 -1.14 -0.48
C HIS A 149 8.61 -2.65 -0.38
N ALA A 150 9.68 -3.34 -0.01
CA ALA A 150 9.66 -4.78 0.17
C ALA A 150 8.59 -5.22 1.19
N LEU A 151 8.34 -4.42 2.21
CA LEU A 151 7.34 -4.73 3.22
C LEU A 151 5.92 -4.72 2.65
N ILE A 152 5.64 -3.90 1.64
CA ILE A 152 4.34 -3.90 0.96
C ILE A 152 4.12 -5.24 0.27
N GLN A 153 5.11 -5.71 -0.47
CA GLN A 153 5.06 -7.03 -1.11
C GLN A 153 4.87 -8.13 -0.07
N ASP A 154 5.68 -8.13 0.99
CA ASP A 154 5.61 -9.11 2.07
C ASP A 154 4.21 -9.13 2.70
N THR A 155 3.67 -7.97 3.03
CA THR A 155 2.36 -7.85 3.66
C THR A 155 1.27 -8.40 2.75
N ALA A 156 1.29 -8.05 1.46
CA ALA A 156 0.32 -8.55 0.49
C ALA A 156 0.42 -10.08 0.36
N TYR A 157 1.64 -10.60 0.25
CA TYR A 157 1.87 -12.04 0.13
C TYR A 157 1.44 -12.80 1.39
N GLN A 158 1.81 -12.31 2.57
CA GLN A 158 1.48 -12.95 3.84
C GLN A 158 -0.02 -12.90 4.15
N SER A 159 -0.76 -11.96 3.54
CA SER A 159 -2.21 -11.87 3.71
C SER A 159 -2.96 -12.97 2.96
N LEU A 160 -2.30 -13.69 2.05
CA LEU A 160 -2.91 -14.79 1.31
C LEU A 160 -3.05 -16.03 2.18
N LEU A 161 -4.18 -16.71 2.04
CA LEU A 161 -4.35 -18.04 2.61
C LEU A 161 -3.40 -19.01 1.91
N LYS A 162 -2.94 -20.02 2.65
CA LYS A 162 -2.01 -21.03 2.12
C LYS A 162 -2.51 -21.67 0.83
N SER A 163 -3.80 -22.02 0.79
CA SER A 163 -4.43 -22.61 -0.39
C SER A 163 -4.38 -21.67 -1.59
N LYS A 164 -4.58 -20.37 -1.35
CA LYS A 164 -4.56 -19.36 -2.40
C LYS A 164 -3.14 -19.13 -2.92
N ARG A 165 -2.14 -19.14 -2.04
CA ARG A 165 -0.73 -19.06 -2.44
C ARG A 165 -0.36 -20.22 -3.35
N GLN A 166 -0.75 -21.43 -2.99
CA GLN A 166 -0.50 -22.62 -3.81
C GLN A 166 -1.15 -22.51 -5.18
N GLN A 167 -2.39 -22.03 -5.23
CA GLN A 167 -3.13 -21.81 -6.46
C GLN A 167 -2.41 -20.81 -7.37
N TYR A 168 -1.98 -19.69 -6.82
CA TYR A 168 -1.28 -18.64 -7.58
C TYR A 168 0.08 -19.14 -8.10
N HIS A 169 0.86 -19.82 -7.25
CA HIS A 169 2.14 -20.39 -7.69
C HIS A 169 1.94 -21.40 -8.82
N GLN A 170 0.89 -22.22 -8.75
CA GLN A 170 0.57 -23.17 -9.79
C GLN A 170 0.19 -22.47 -11.09
N GLN A 171 -0.65 -21.45 -11.03
CA GLN A 171 -1.04 -20.66 -12.20
C GLN A 171 0.18 -19.99 -12.85
N ILE A 172 1.04 -19.41 -12.04
CA ILE A 172 2.28 -18.78 -12.52
C ILE A 172 3.19 -19.80 -13.20
N ALA A 173 3.36 -20.96 -12.58
CA ALA A 173 4.19 -22.02 -13.14
C ALA A 173 3.65 -22.49 -14.51
N GLN A 174 2.35 -22.66 -14.64
CA GLN A 174 1.71 -23.05 -15.89
C GLN A 174 1.93 -22.01 -16.99
N VAL A 175 1.80 -20.73 -16.66
CA VAL A 175 2.01 -19.64 -17.63
C VAL A 175 3.48 -19.60 -18.07
N LEU A 176 4.41 -19.73 -17.13
CA LEU A 176 5.85 -19.73 -17.43
C LEU A 176 6.24 -20.94 -18.30
N GLU A 177 5.70 -22.12 -18.00
CA GLU A 177 5.93 -23.31 -18.82
C GLU A 177 5.44 -23.12 -20.25
N ALA A 178 4.24 -22.56 -20.42
CA ALA A 178 3.68 -22.33 -21.73
C ALA A 178 4.48 -21.32 -22.56
N ARG A 179 5.13 -20.34 -21.89
CA ARG A 179 5.93 -19.31 -22.57
C ARG A 179 7.35 -19.74 -22.90
N PHE A 180 7.93 -20.61 -22.08
CA PHE A 180 9.35 -20.97 -22.16
C PHE A 180 9.59 -22.45 -22.50
N SER A 181 8.55 -23.16 -22.89
CA SER A 181 8.70 -24.55 -23.33
C SER A 181 9.00 -24.65 -24.81
#